data_a96737cb59a913749b5d639076dcae48
#
_entry.id   a96737cb59a913749b5d639076dcae48
#
_cell.length_a   1.000
_cell.length_b   1.000
_cell.length_c   1.000
_cell.angle_alpha   90.00
_cell.angle_beta   90.00
_cell.angle_gamma   90.00
#
_symmetry.space_group_name_H-M   'P 1'
#
loop_
_entity.id
_entity.type
_entity.pdbx_description
1 polymer ?
#
loop_
_entity_poly.entity_id
_entity_poly.type
_entity_poly.pdbx_seq_one_letter_code
_entity_poly.pdbx_strand_id
1 'polypeptide(L)'
;KAYLAENNMPLVAGEEQDVLAVPLLEKEDGTLDLWSDENIWRQAFQQRRDIRKGNLVIRDIEKNLGNITAVEANRIYDMTDGEYNELADFNNVTGIYVLKYSLKDGKVYVRSFPGREVSVADVAGLEPAAAIDKVLPFFKDVKKAVGEALPETFAEEKIEAVYSYPKLGQWMALKRLLEGYPQVKEVKV
;
A
#
# COMPACT_ATOMS: atom_id res chain seq x y z
N LYS A 1 -7.54 -21.86 22.93
CA LYS A 1 -6.10 -21.84 22.60
C LYS A 1 -5.37 -23.11 23.08
N ALA A 2 -5.59 -23.56 24.32
CA ALA A 2 -5.00 -24.82 24.85
C ALA A 2 -5.41 -26.04 24.01
N TYR A 3 -6.71 -26.17 23.69
CA TYR A 3 -7.27 -27.31 22.94
C TYR A 3 -6.65 -27.46 21.52
N LEU A 4 -6.32 -26.36 20.86
CA LEU A 4 -5.69 -26.37 19.52
C LEU A 4 -4.21 -26.79 19.59
N ALA A 5 -3.50 -26.43 20.66
CA ALA A 5 -2.11 -26.83 20.86
C ALA A 5 -1.97 -28.35 21.13
N GLU A 6 -2.93 -28.95 21.84
CA GLU A 6 -2.93 -30.39 22.13
C GLU A 6 -3.21 -31.27 20.90
N ASN A 7 -3.90 -30.73 19.89
CA ASN A 7 -4.31 -31.50 18.71
C ASN A 7 -3.41 -31.29 17.47
N ASN A 8 -2.26 -30.62 17.60
CA ASN A 8 -1.31 -30.40 16.49
C ASN A 8 -1.98 -29.83 15.21
N MET A 9 -3.10 -29.11 15.35
CA MET A 9 -3.71 -28.43 14.22
C MET A 9 -2.79 -27.27 13.82
N PRO A 10 -2.30 -27.23 12.57
CA PRO A 10 -1.55 -26.08 12.12
C PRO A 10 -2.46 -24.85 12.24
N LEU A 11 -2.01 -23.84 12.98
CA LEU A 11 -2.61 -22.52 12.88
C LEU A 11 -2.58 -22.18 11.38
N VAL A 12 -3.75 -22.00 10.78
CA VAL A 12 -3.86 -21.57 9.38
C VAL A 12 -3.09 -20.25 9.30
N ALA A 13 -1.87 -20.30 8.80
CA ALA A 13 -1.11 -19.12 8.50
C ALA A 13 -1.95 -18.33 7.48
N GLY A 14 -2.30 -17.10 7.81
CA GLY A 14 -2.99 -16.22 6.84
C GLY A 14 -2.17 -16.20 5.54
N GLU A 15 -2.83 -16.02 4.41
CA GLU A 15 -2.13 -15.88 3.12
C GLU A 15 -1.04 -14.82 3.22
N GLU A 16 0.13 -15.10 2.67
CA GLU A 16 1.20 -14.11 2.58
C GLU A 16 0.70 -12.87 1.81
N GLN A 17 1.05 -11.70 2.31
CA GLN A 17 0.69 -10.42 1.71
C GLN A 17 1.95 -9.65 1.38
N ASP A 18 2.10 -9.31 0.11
CA ASP A 18 3.18 -8.44 -0.34
C ASP A 18 2.80 -6.98 -0.09
N VAL A 19 3.67 -6.25 0.59
CA VAL A 19 3.56 -4.81 0.84
C VAL A 19 4.83 -4.10 0.39
N LEU A 20 4.67 -2.88 -0.12
CA LEU A 20 5.77 -2.07 -0.62
C LEU A 20 6.25 -1.11 0.47
N ALA A 21 7.54 -1.15 0.78
CA ALA A 21 8.21 -0.13 1.58
C ALA A 21 8.83 0.92 0.65
N VAL A 22 8.54 2.19 0.91
CA VAL A 22 9.05 3.33 0.14
C VAL A 22 9.92 4.18 1.06
N PRO A 23 11.25 3.98 1.04
CA PRO A 23 12.19 4.67 1.92
C PRO A 23 12.49 6.08 1.40
N LEU A 24 11.71 7.07 1.87
CA LEU A 24 11.86 8.49 1.56
C LEU A 24 12.79 9.16 2.57
N LEU A 25 13.83 9.83 2.10
CA LEU A 25 14.75 10.59 2.94
C LEU A 25 14.43 12.09 2.86
N GLU A 26 14.19 12.72 4.00
CA GLU A 26 14.10 14.17 4.15
C GLU A 26 15.43 14.69 4.69
N LYS A 27 16.16 15.43 3.85
CA LYS A 27 17.45 16.05 4.21
C LYS A 27 17.26 17.20 5.19
N GLU A 28 18.34 17.71 5.78
CA GLU A 28 18.30 18.81 6.74
C GLU A 28 17.69 20.10 6.15
N ASP A 29 17.87 20.33 4.86
CA ASP A 29 17.30 21.45 4.09
C ASP A 29 15.83 21.26 3.70
N GLY A 30 15.20 20.11 4.07
CA GLY A 30 13.84 19.76 3.75
C GLY A 30 13.68 19.13 2.36
N THR A 31 14.74 18.94 1.59
CA THR A 31 14.69 18.27 0.29
C THR A 31 14.35 16.80 0.48
N LEU A 32 13.37 16.32 -0.31
CA LEU A 32 12.97 14.91 -0.31
C LEU A 32 13.76 14.14 -1.37
N ASP A 33 14.34 13.04 -0.97
CA ASP A 33 15.14 12.15 -1.81
C ASP A 33 14.62 10.72 -1.72
N LEU A 34 14.21 10.17 -2.84
CA LEU A 34 13.77 8.78 -2.95
C LEU A 34 14.71 7.96 -3.84
N TRP A 35 15.20 8.55 -4.92
CA TRP A 35 15.83 7.81 -6.02
C TRP A 35 17.35 7.92 -6.08
N SER A 36 17.95 8.81 -5.29
CA SER A 36 19.41 8.96 -5.25
C SER A 36 20.09 7.69 -4.73
N ASP A 37 21.24 7.38 -5.30
CA ASP A 37 22.07 6.29 -4.80
C ASP A 37 22.75 6.66 -3.47
N GLU A 38 22.74 7.94 -3.09
CA GLU A 38 23.22 8.46 -1.79
C GLU A 38 22.16 8.39 -0.69
N ASN A 39 20.91 7.99 -1.00
CA ASN A 39 19.87 7.86 0.01
C ASN A 39 20.20 6.71 0.97
N ILE A 40 20.76 7.07 2.14
CA ILE A 40 21.19 6.13 3.19
C ILE A 40 20.05 5.27 3.72
N TRP A 41 18.83 5.81 3.74
CA TRP A 41 17.65 5.10 4.19
C TRP A 41 17.25 3.98 3.21
N ARG A 42 17.27 4.28 1.92
CA ARG A 42 17.04 3.30 0.86
C ARG A 42 18.13 2.23 0.83
N GLN A 43 19.40 2.61 0.95
CA GLN A 43 20.53 1.66 1.03
C GLN A 43 20.35 0.66 2.19
N ALA A 44 19.87 1.13 3.36
CA ALA A 44 19.62 0.28 4.51
C ALA A 44 18.53 -0.78 4.23
N PHE A 45 17.44 -0.41 3.53
CA PHE A 45 16.42 -1.36 3.09
C PHE A 45 16.97 -2.36 2.08
N GLN A 46 17.74 -1.92 1.08
CA GLN A 46 18.35 -2.79 0.06
C GLN A 46 19.34 -3.81 0.62
N GLN A 47 20.07 -3.44 1.67
CA GLN A 47 20.98 -4.36 2.36
C GLN A 47 20.25 -5.43 3.18
N ARG A 48 19.03 -5.14 3.61
CA ARG A 48 18.23 -6.02 4.43
C ARG A 48 17.21 -6.77 3.59
N ARG A 49 17.65 -7.83 2.92
CA ARG A 49 16.80 -8.71 2.11
C ARG A 49 15.78 -9.46 2.98
N ASP A 50 14.61 -9.77 2.40
CA ASP A 50 13.60 -10.63 3.01
C ASP A 50 13.06 -10.14 4.35
N ILE A 51 12.70 -8.85 4.43
CA ILE A 51 12.04 -8.31 5.61
C ILE A 51 10.65 -8.92 5.71
N ARG A 52 10.39 -9.64 6.81
CA ARG A 52 9.09 -10.26 7.06
C ARG A 52 8.55 -9.88 8.43
N LYS A 53 7.24 -9.72 8.53
CA LYS A 53 6.54 -9.52 9.78
C LYS A 53 5.22 -10.30 9.77
N GLY A 54 5.18 -11.42 10.50
CA GLY A 54 4.03 -12.34 10.44
C GLY A 54 3.84 -12.88 9.03
N ASN A 55 2.69 -12.61 8.43
CA ASN A 55 2.37 -12.96 7.04
C ASN A 55 2.69 -11.85 6.03
N LEU A 56 3.25 -10.72 6.47
CA LEU A 56 3.67 -9.65 5.57
C LEU A 56 5.06 -9.92 5.01
N VAL A 57 5.18 -9.84 3.69
CA VAL A 57 6.44 -9.80 2.95
C VAL A 57 6.68 -8.35 2.52
N ILE A 58 7.69 -7.72 3.11
CA ILE A 58 7.97 -6.30 2.91
C ILE A 58 9.03 -6.16 1.83
N ARG A 59 8.66 -5.60 0.69
CA ARG A 59 9.54 -5.37 -0.46
C ARG A 59 9.93 -3.91 -0.55
N ASP A 60 11.20 -3.63 -0.82
CA ASP A 60 11.68 -2.29 -1.15
C ASP A 60 11.24 -1.90 -2.57
N ILE A 61 10.91 -0.61 -2.75
CA ILE A 61 10.56 -0.09 -4.06
C ILE A 61 11.76 -0.08 -4.99
N GLU A 62 11.62 -0.70 -6.16
CA GLU A 62 12.68 -0.72 -7.17
C GLU A 62 12.80 0.61 -7.91
N LYS A 63 14.06 1.05 -8.18
CA LYS A 63 14.35 2.20 -9.04
C LYS A 63 14.25 1.79 -10.51
N ASN A 64 13.03 1.77 -11.03
CA ASN A 64 12.74 1.52 -12.45
C ASN A 64 11.87 2.63 -13.03
N LEU A 65 11.76 2.68 -14.35
CA LEU A 65 11.04 3.77 -15.04
C LEU A 65 9.57 3.83 -14.61
N GLY A 66 8.89 2.68 -14.43
CA GLY A 66 7.50 2.63 -14.01
C GLY A 66 7.28 3.29 -12.65
N ASN A 67 8.07 2.92 -11.64
CA ASN A 67 7.98 3.50 -10.30
C ASN A 67 8.34 4.99 -10.28
N ILE A 68 9.36 5.40 -11.05
CA ILE A 68 9.79 6.82 -11.13
C ILE A 68 8.71 7.70 -11.76
N THR A 69 7.95 7.16 -12.74
CA THR A 69 6.91 7.92 -13.44
C THR A 69 5.56 7.88 -12.73
N ALA A 70 5.28 6.84 -11.94
CA ALA A 70 4.00 6.67 -11.24
C ALA A 70 3.78 7.79 -10.19
N VAL A 71 4.81 8.10 -9.38
CA VAL A 71 4.71 9.16 -8.36
C VAL A 71 6.03 9.90 -8.19
N GLU A 72 5.96 11.24 -8.15
CA GLU A 72 7.12 12.08 -7.84
C GLU A 72 7.50 11.98 -6.35
N ALA A 73 8.81 12.06 -6.06
CA ALA A 73 9.34 11.93 -4.69
C ALA A 73 8.74 12.94 -3.69
N ASN A 74 8.43 14.16 -4.16
CA ASN A 74 7.82 15.21 -3.35
C ASN A 74 6.33 14.99 -3.04
N ARG A 75 5.65 14.10 -3.78
CA ARG A 75 4.23 13.79 -3.62
C ARG A 75 3.95 12.43 -3.00
N ILE A 76 4.93 11.52 -3.02
CA ILE A 76 4.72 10.12 -2.63
C ILE A 76 4.23 9.98 -1.18
N TYR A 77 4.59 10.88 -0.29
CA TYR A 77 4.13 10.86 1.10
C TYR A 77 2.65 11.23 1.24
N ASP A 78 2.13 12.05 0.33
CA ASP A 78 0.73 12.52 0.31
C ASP A 78 0.02 12.11 -0.99
N MET A 79 0.39 10.94 -1.55
CA MET A 79 -0.18 10.45 -2.80
C MET A 79 -1.71 10.34 -2.73
N THR A 80 -2.34 10.58 -3.87
CA THR A 80 -3.78 10.39 -4.07
C THR A 80 -4.13 8.91 -4.16
N ASP A 81 -5.43 8.57 -4.08
CA ASP A 81 -5.87 7.18 -4.25
C ASP A 81 -5.58 6.65 -5.67
N GLY A 82 -5.62 7.53 -6.68
CA GLY A 82 -5.23 7.18 -8.06
C GLY A 82 -3.76 6.80 -8.16
N GLU A 83 -2.87 7.63 -7.62
CA GLU A 83 -1.42 7.37 -7.58
C GLU A 83 -1.10 6.11 -6.76
N TYR A 84 -1.82 5.89 -5.64
CA TYR A 84 -1.69 4.67 -4.86
C TYR A 84 -2.06 3.42 -5.68
N ASN A 85 -3.22 3.43 -6.34
CA ASN A 85 -3.67 2.29 -7.13
C ASN A 85 -2.69 1.98 -8.27
N GLU A 86 -2.24 3.00 -9.00
CA GLU A 86 -1.26 2.82 -10.07
C GLU A 86 0.05 2.20 -9.57
N LEU A 87 0.57 2.71 -8.45
CA LEU A 87 1.82 2.21 -7.86
C LEU A 87 1.65 0.80 -7.27
N ALA A 88 0.52 0.50 -6.63
CA ALA A 88 0.21 -0.79 -6.05
C ALA A 88 0.02 -1.87 -7.13
N ASP A 89 -0.73 -1.56 -8.18
CA ASP A 89 -0.97 -2.46 -9.33
C ASP A 89 0.33 -2.74 -10.06
N PHE A 90 1.14 -1.71 -10.33
CA PHE A 90 2.43 -1.87 -11.01
C PHE A 90 3.39 -2.78 -10.25
N ASN A 91 3.40 -2.70 -8.91
CA ASN A 91 4.27 -3.52 -8.06
C ASN A 91 3.60 -4.83 -7.59
N ASN A 92 2.34 -5.07 -7.93
CA ASN A 92 1.54 -6.22 -7.49
C ASN A 92 1.56 -6.40 -5.98
N VAL A 93 1.23 -5.34 -5.23
CA VAL A 93 1.21 -5.31 -3.76
C VAL A 93 -0.16 -4.92 -3.22
N THR A 94 -0.46 -5.36 -2.00
CA THR A 94 -1.74 -5.08 -1.33
C THR A 94 -1.73 -3.81 -0.47
N GLY A 95 -0.56 -3.26 -0.20
CA GLY A 95 -0.40 -2.05 0.60
C GLY A 95 0.93 -1.38 0.37
N ILE A 96 0.99 -0.09 0.62
CA ILE A 96 2.20 0.73 0.50
C ILE A 96 2.46 1.44 1.83
N TYR A 97 3.70 1.39 2.27
CA TYR A 97 4.18 2.11 3.46
C TYR A 97 5.26 3.10 3.04
N VAL A 98 4.95 4.38 3.11
CA VAL A 98 5.93 5.43 2.88
C VAL A 98 6.62 5.77 4.20
N LEU A 99 7.92 5.58 4.24
CA LEU A 99 8.76 5.68 5.42
C LEU A 99 9.64 6.93 5.28
N LYS A 100 9.11 8.10 5.67
CA LYS A 100 9.85 9.35 5.59
C LYS A 100 10.81 9.48 6.78
N TYR A 101 12.10 9.28 6.54
CA TYR A 101 13.14 9.53 7.54
C TYR A 101 13.59 10.99 7.45
N SER A 102 13.31 11.76 8.50
CA SER A 102 13.74 13.17 8.63
C SER A 102 15.08 13.24 9.37
N LEU A 103 16.12 13.65 8.66
CA LEU A 103 17.44 13.87 9.28
C LEU A 103 17.41 15.02 10.29
N LYS A 104 16.57 16.03 10.06
CA LYS A 104 16.42 17.19 10.94
C LYS A 104 15.85 16.79 12.30
N ASP A 105 14.84 15.91 12.31
CA ASP A 105 14.10 15.57 13.52
C ASP A 105 14.60 14.29 14.18
N GLY A 106 15.41 13.49 13.49
CA GLY A 106 15.81 12.16 13.94
C GLY A 106 14.64 11.21 14.07
N LYS A 107 13.60 11.35 13.23
CA LYS A 107 12.37 10.57 13.28
C LYS A 107 12.03 9.94 11.95
N VAL A 108 11.33 8.80 12.02
CA VAL A 108 10.69 8.19 10.84
C VAL A 108 9.19 8.33 10.97
N TYR A 109 8.59 8.97 9.97
CA TYR A 109 7.15 9.09 9.81
C TYR A 109 6.70 8.01 8.84
N VAL A 110 5.93 7.05 9.34
CA VAL A 110 5.40 5.92 8.55
C VAL A 110 3.96 6.22 8.17
N ARG A 111 3.68 6.31 6.89
CA ARG A 111 2.32 6.48 6.37
C ARG A 111 1.90 5.25 5.58
N SER A 112 0.80 4.64 5.99
CA SER A 112 0.24 3.47 5.32
C SER A 112 -0.80 3.85 4.29
N PHE A 113 -0.89 3.09 3.21
CA PHE A 113 -1.93 3.17 2.20
C PHE A 113 -2.51 1.77 1.95
N PRO A 114 -3.85 1.69 1.77
CA PRO A 114 -4.85 2.77 1.57
C PRO A 114 -5.32 3.47 2.85
N GLY A 115 -5.04 2.95 4.05
CA GLY A 115 -5.59 3.44 5.32
C GLY A 115 -5.17 4.86 5.74
N ARG A 116 -4.11 5.43 5.14
CA ARG A 116 -3.55 6.76 5.44
C ARG A 116 -3.21 7.00 6.91
N GLU A 117 -3.03 5.92 7.69
CA GLU A 117 -2.58 6.03 9.07
C GLU A 117 -1.14 6.54 9.12
N VAL A 118 -0.86 7.41 10.09
CA VAL A 118 0.49 7.92 10.33
C VAL A 118 0.97 7.42 11.69
N SER A 119 2.15 6.80 11.69
CA SER A 119 2.87 6.40 12.89
C SER A 119 4.25 7.07 12.91
N VAL A 120 4.80 7.30 14.08
CA VAL A 120 6.09 7.99 14.23
C VAL A 120 7.01 7.17 15.13
N ALA A 121 8.24 6.93 14.67
CA ALA A 121 9.31 6.34 15.46
C ALA A 121 10.40 7.37 15.71
N ASP A 122 10.88 7.46 16.95
CA ASP A 122 12.10 8.18 17.27
C ASP A 122 13.29 7.26 16.99
N VAL A 123 14.19 7.73 16.13
CA VAL A 123 15.36 7.00 15.66
C VAL A 123 16.64 7.84 15.79
N ALA A 124 16.57 8.93 16.56
CA ALA A 124 17.71 9.81 16.78
C ALA A 124 18.93 9.01 17.28
N GLY A 125 20.07 9.21 16.64
CA GLY A 125 21.32 8.53 16.98
C GLY A 125 21.39 7.05 16.61
N LEU A 126 20.39 6.50 15.91
CA LEU A 126 20.45 5.14 15.40
C LEU A 126 21.02 5.12 13.97
N GLU A 127 21.80 4.08 13.69
CA GLU A 127 22.16 3.75 12.31
C GLU A 127 20.89 3.39 11.50
N PRO A 128 20.83 3.70 10.19
CA PRO A 128 19.65 3.46 9.37
C PRO A 128 19.17 2.00 9.41
N ALA A 129 20.08 1.04 9.46
CA ALA A 129 19.73 -0.38 9.57
C ALA A 129 19.00 -0.73 10.88
N ALA A 130 19.41 -0.12 12.00
CA ALA A 130 18.76 -0.30 13.30
C ALA A 130 17.41 0.45 13.36
N ALA A 131 17.29 1.57 12.67
CA ALA A 131 16.05 2.33 12.57
C ALA A 131 14.93 1.53 11.88
N ILE A 132 15.27 0.61 10.95
CA ILE A 132 14.29 -0.30 10.33
C ILE A 132 13.55 -1.12 11.38
N ASP A 133 14.24 -1.64 12.41
CA ASP A 133 13.62 -2.45 13.46
C ASP A 133 12.60 -1.65 14.29
N LYS A 134 12.81 -0.34 14.41
CA LYS A 134 11.87 0.57 15.09
C LYS A 134 10.59 0.81 14.31
N VAL A 135 10.63 0.72 12.98
CA VAL A 135 9.46 0.96 12.13
C VAL A 135 8.70 -0.32 11.77
N LEU A 136 9.33 -1.50 11.86
CA LEU A 136 8.67 -2.78 11.59
C LEU A 136 7.35 -2.99 12.36
N PRO A 137 7.20 -2.59 13.64
CA PRO A 137 5.93 -2.73 14.37
C PRO A 137 4.74 -2.03 13.70
N PHE A 138 4.98 -1.00 12.88
CA PHE A 138 3.92 -0.22 12.23
C PHE A 138 3.36 -0.85 10.96
N PHE A 139 4.04 -1.85 10.39
CA PHE A 139 3.47 -2.63 9.31
C PHE A 139 2.36 -3.53 9.85
N LYS A 140 1.15 -3.36 9.38
CA LYS A 140 -0.05 -4.09 9.79
C LYS A 140 -0.62 -4.88 8.62
N ASP A 141 -1.41 -5.90 8.92
CA ASP A 141 -2.16 -6.63 7.90
C ASP A 141 -3.19 -5.72 7.21
N VAL A 142 -2.96 -5.43 5.93
CA VAL A 142 -3.80 -4.51 5.14
C VAL A 142 -5.20 -5.08 4.90
N LYS A 143 -5.34 -6.41 4.75
CA LYS A 143 -6.65 -7.04 4.52
C LYS A 143 -7.60 -6.83 5.70
N LYS A 144 -7.09 -6.76 6.94
CA LYS A 144 -7.91 -6.45 8.11
C LYS A 144 -8.41 -5.01 8.12
N ALA A 145 -7.56 -4.05 7.72
CA ALA A 145 -7.93 -2.64 7.68
C ALA A 145 -9.02 -2.36 6.64
N VAL A 146 -8.97 -3.04 5.48
CA VAL A 146 -10.00 -2.91 4.43
C VAL A 146 -11.31 -3.62 4.84
N GLY A 147 -11.23 -4.76 5.54
CA GLY A 147 -12.42 -5.49 6.00
C GLY A 147 -13.17 -4.79 7.14
N GLU A 148 -12.48 -4.01 7.98
CA GLU A 148 -13.11 -3.25 9.08
C GLU A 148 -13.59 -1.84 8.65
N ALA A 149 -13.08 -1.30 7.54
CA ALA A 149 -13.40 0.05 7.06
C ALA A 149 -14.57 0.11 6.06
N LEU A 150 -14.99 -1.02 5.53
CA LEU A 150 -16.21 -1.07 4.70
C LEU A 150 -17.41 -1.26 5.65
N PRO A 151 -18.29 -0.26 5.80
CA PRO A 151 -19.57 -0.51 6.45
C PRO A 151 -20.27 -1.61 5.64
N GLU A 152 -20.73 -2.66 6.30
CA GLU A 152 -21.45 -3.81 5.69
C GLU A 152 -22.78 -3.41 5.00
N THR A 153 -23.07 -2.14 4.91
CA THR A 153 -24.25 -1.61 4.23
C THR A 153 -23.85 -0.53 3.24
N PHE A 154 -23.35 -0.92 2.05
CA PHE A 154 -23.69 -0.08 0.90
C PHE A 154 -25.18 -0.21 0.72
N ALA A 155 -25.92 0.85 1.06
CA ALA A 155 -27.31 0.96 0.64
C ALA A 155 -27.30 0.76 -0.88
N GLU A 156 -28.13 -0.18 -1.37
CA GLU A 156 -28.26 -0.39 -2.81
C GLU A 156 -28.72 0.91 -3.43
N GLU A 157 -27.86 1.57 -4.18
CA GLU A 157 -28.17 2.80 -4.87
C GLU A 157 -28.57 2.47 -6.29
N LYS A 158 -29.80 2.86 -6.66
CA LYS A 158 -30.29 2.71 -8.02
C LYS A 158 -29.85 3.93 -8.83
N ILE A 159 -28.98 3.72 -9.80
CA ILE A 159 -28.55 4.74 -10.74
C ILE A 159 -29.38 4.60 -12.02
N GLU A 160 -30.15 5.64 -12.36
CA GLU A 160 -30.86 5.72 -13.63
C GLU A 160 -30.01 6.54 -14.60
N ALA A 161 -29.63 5.95 -15.73
CA ALA A 161 -28.88 6.62 -16.78
C ALA A 161 -29.54 6.43 -18.13
N VAL A 162 -29.55 7.46 -18.96
CA VAL A 162 -30.05 7.39 -20.34
C VAL A 162 -28.84 7.26 -21.28
N TYR A 163 -28.80 6.16 -22.01
CA TYR A 163 -27.75 5.92 -22.99
C TYR A 163 -28.36 5.69 -24.38
N SER A 164 -28.01 6.56 -25.33
CA SER A 164 -28.45 6.44 -26.72
C SER A 164 -27.46 5.64 -27.52
N TYR A 165 -27.91 4.56 -28.15
CA TYR A 165 -27.08 3.69 -28.96
C TYR A 165 -27.69 3.49 -30.36
N PRO A 166 -26.93 3.71 -31.45
CA PRO A 166 -27.40 3.53 -32.81
C PRO A 166 -27.46 2.04 -33.23
N LYS A 167 -26.78 1.16 -32.52
CA LYS A 167 -26.71 -0.28 -32.81
C LYS A 167 -26.81 -1.12 -31.55
N LEU A 168 -27.62 -2.17 -31.58
CA LEU A 168 -27.80 -3.12 -30.47
C LEU A 168 -26.47 -3.70 -29.96
N GLY A 169 -25.49 -3.91 -30.82
CA GLY A 169 -24.16 -4.42 -30.43
C GLY A 169 -23.41 -3.49 -29.47
N GLN A 170 -23.64 -2.17 -29.55
CA GLN A 170 -23.02 -1.20 -28.62
C GLN A 170 -23.64 -1.30 -27.22
N TRP A 171 -24.95 -1.49 -27.16
CA TRP A 171 -25.63 -1.78 -25.89
C TRP A 171 -25.11 -3.06 -25.25
N MET A 172 -25.01 -4.15 -26.01
CA MET A 172 -24.52 -5.43 -25.50
C MET A 172 -23.07 -5.34 -24.97
N ALA A 173 -22.23 -4.55 -25.62
CA ALA A 173 -20.86 -4.30 -25.17
C ALA A 173 -20.82 -3.50 -23.86
N LEU A 174 -21.62 -2.43 -23.78
CA LEU A 174 -21.75 -1.61 -22.57
C LEU A 174 -22.30 -2.44 -21.40
N LYS A 175 -23.35 -3.22 -21.63
CA LYS A 175 -23.94 -4.08 -20.60
C LYS A 175 -22.92 -5.07 -20.04
N ARG A 176 -22.16 -5.76 -20.87
CA ARG A 176 -21.09 -6.69 -20.45
C ARG A 176 -20.00 -5.98 -19.64
N LEU A 177 -19.65 -4.77 -20.03
CA LEU A 177 -18.66 -3.97 -19.31
C LEU A 177 -19.17 -3.62 -17.92
N LEU A 178 -20.41 -3.14 -17.79
CA LEU A 178 -21.02 -2.81 -16.50
C LEU A 178 -21.18 -4.03 -15.59
N GLU A 179 -21.66 -5.16 -16.13
CA GLU A 179 -21.81 -6.41 -15.37
C GLU A 179 -20.46 -7.03 -14.95
N GLY A 180 -19.35 -6.61 -15.56
CA GLY A 180 -18.00 -6.98 -15.17
C GLY A 180 -17.47 -6.25 -13.93
N TYR A 181 -18.12 -5.17 -13.47
CA TYR A 181 -17.72 -4.47 -12.27
C TYR A 181 -18.32 -5.13 -11.02
N PRO A 182 -17.50 -5.47 -10.00
CA PRO A 182 -17.96 -6.13 -8.76
C PRO A 182 -19.05 -5.35 -8.00
N GLN A 183 -19.10 -4.03 -8.20
CA GLN A 183 -20.07 -3.14 -7.55
C GLN A 183 -21.43 -3.12 -8.24
N VAL A 184 -21.54 -3.64 -9.47
CA VAL A 184 -22.78 -3.65 -10.24
C VAL A 184 -23.49 -5.00 -10.05
N LYS A 185 -24.61 -5.00 -9.32
CA LYS A 185 -25.39 -6.22 -9.10
C LYS A 185 -26.23 -6.63 -10.30
N GLU A 186 -26.83 -5.65 -10.97
CA GLU A 186 -27.75 -5.90 -12.07
C GLU A 186 -27.85 -4.70 -13.01
N VAL A 187 -27.92 -4.95 -14.32
CA VAL A 187 -28.19 -3.93 -15.34
C VAL A 187 -29.52 -4.23 -15.99
N LYS A 188 -30.53 -3.39 -15.75
CA LYS A 188 -31.86 -3.46 -16.35
C LYS A 188 -32.01 -2.42 -17.47
N VAL A 189 -32.86 -2.72 -18.46
CA VAL A 189 -33.26 -1.81 -19.53
C VAL A 189 -34.75 -1.45 -19.34
#